data_f9e78c3d63fc2614ed80ab16dc6e24c7
#
_entry.id   f9e78c3d63fc2614ed80ab16dc6e24c7
#
_cell.length_a   1.000
_cell.length_b   1.000
_cell.length_c   1.000
_cell.angle_alpha   90.00
_cell.angle_beta   90.00
_cell.angle_gamma   90.00
#
_symmetry.space_group_name_H-M   'P 1'
#
loop_
_entity.id
_entity.type
_entity.pdbx_description
1 polymer ?
#
loop_
_entity_poly.entity_id
_entity_poly.type
_entity_poly.pdbx_seq_one_letter_code
_entity_poly.pdbx_strand_id
1 'polypeptide(L)'
;MKLKSTFLLFVFSFSVIFSYSQNHECGSHHGYLNEQKSKFPQFYKSLENKNQELEDQNAKLLSKIVPNQKSSSKKIIPVVVHVIHDFGSENVTDAQVNDAIRVLNENINGQDPQFVSRTPDVFAAVVGKPNLEFRLATKDPNGNPTSGINRVQSEMTQVPNPRDQVKALSYWNSYQYLNIWVVKSLPTENGGVLLGYAQFPFGGSMSTDGVAIIANQFASTSSSTLTHEVGHWLGLRHTWGDAVCGDDQVADTPPQ
;
A
#
# COMPACT_ATOMS: atom_id res chain seq x y z
N MET A 1 30.68 53.42 -52.26
CA MET A 1 30.81 52.60 -51.02
C MET A 1 29.46 51.99 -50.74
N LYS A 2 29.28 50.72 -51.08
CA LYS A 2 27.99 50.05 -50.89
C LYS A 2 28.09 49.20 -49.60
N LEU A 3 27.28 49.55 -48.58
CA LEU A 3 27.16 48.81 -47.34
C LEU A 3 26.27 47.56 -47.60
N LYS A 4 26.84 46.36 -47.40
CA LYS A 4 26.11 45.12 -47.45
C LYS A 4 25.55 44.85 -46.03
N SER A 5 24.22 44.90 -45.87
CA SER A 5 23.50 44.52 -44.67
C SER A 5 23.41 43.02 -44.66
N THR A 6 24.06 42.38 -43.69
CA THR A 6 23.95 40.91 -43.43
C THR A 6 22.83 40.70 -42.44
N PHE A 7 21.73 40.15 -42.93
CA PHE A 7 20.58 39.76 -42.08
C PHE A 7 20.91 38.42 -41.41
N LEU A 8 21.12 38.44 -40.10
CA LEU A 8 21.36 37.23 -39.31
C LEU A 8 20.00 36.63 -38.90
N LEU A 9 19.64 35.52 -39.54
CA LEU A 9 18.39 34.78 -39.20
C LEU A 9 18.65 33.96 -37.92
N PHE A 10 18.09 34.39 -36.80
CA PHE A 10 18.03 33.60 -35.58
C PHE A 10 16.92 32.57 -35.73
N VAL A 11 17.29 31.30 -35.97
CA VAL A 11 16.37 30.16 -35.90
C VAL A 11 16.20 29.79 -34.41
N PHE A 12 15.10 30.21 -33.83
CA PHE A 12 14.66 29.70 -32.52
C PHE A 12 14.17 28.26 -32.70
N SER A 13 14.99 27.27 -32.36
CA SER A 13 14.52 25.89 -32.23
C SER A 13 13.70 25.76 -30.94
N PHE A 14 12.41 25.71 -31.09
CA PHE A 14 11.50 25.35 -29.98
C PHE A 14 11.66 23.86 -29.68
N SER A 15 12.51 23.52 -28.71
CA SER A 15 12.54 22.17 -28.15
C SER A 15 11.27 21.96 -27.33
N VAL A 16 10.28 21.28 -27.92
CA VAL A 16 9.11 20.80 -27.18
C VAL A 16 9.58 19.70 -26.25
N ILE A 17 9.78 20.03 -24.98
CA ILE A 17 10.01 19.04 -23.93
C ILE A 17 8.67 18.35 -23.69
N PHE A 18 8.50 17.15 -24.24
CA PHE A 18 7.41 16.26 -23.84
C PHE A 18 7.71 15.81 -22.42
N SER A 19 7.09 16.46 -21.44
CA SER A 19 6.98 15.90 -20.10
C SER A 19 6.11 14.66 -20.19
N TYR A 20 6.73 13.49 -20.22
CA TYR A 20 6.01 12.26 -19.95
C TYR A 20 5.60 12.32 -18.48
N SER A 21 4.35 12.65 -18.21
CA SER A 21 3.74 12.33 -16.93
C SER A 21 3.79 10.83 -16.80
N GLN A 22 4.59 10.33 -15.87
CA GLN A 22 4.49 8.93 -15.47
C GLN A 22 3.10 8.79 -14.84
N ASN A 23 2.19 8.13 -15.52
CA ASN A 23 0.91 7.74 -14.95
C ASN A 23 1.22 6.73 -13.83
N HIS A 24 1.29 7.23 -12.61
CA HIS A 24 1.34 6.40 -11.42
C HIS A 24 -0.08 5.89 -11.17
N GLU A 25 -0.35 4.68 -11.60
CA GLU A 25 -1.63 4.03 -11.32
C GLU A 25 -1.59 3.45 -9.90
N CYS A 26 -2.63 3.72 -9.11
CA CYS A 26 -2.85 3.00 -7.86
C CYS A 26 -3.34 1.59 -8.18
N GLY A 27 -2.66 0.57 -7.60
CA GLY A 27 -2.98 -0.83 -7.84
C GLY A 27 -4.24 -1.34 -7.15
N SER A 28 -4.85 -0.53 -6.28
CA SER A 28 -6.04 -0.89 -5.47
C SER A 28 -7.37 -0.65 -6.20
N HIS A 29 -7.38 -0.68 -7.53
CA HIS A 29 -8.58 -0.46 -8.35
C HIS A 29 -9.63 -1.54 -8.13
N HIS A 30 -10.90 -1.16 -7.89
CA HIS A 30 -12.02 -2.09 -7.63
C HIS A 30 -12.24 -3.15 -8.71
N GLY A 31 -11.95 -2.85 -9.97
CA GLY A 31 -12.08 -3.80 -11.10
C GLY A 31 -10.99 -4.86 -11.15
N TYR A 32 -9.83 -4.62 -10.54
CA TYR A 32 -8.65 -5.48 -10.65
C TYR A 32 -8.92 -6.92 -10.19
N LEU A 33 -9.50 -7.11 -9.02
CA LEU A 33 -9.75 -8.46 -8.48
C LEU A 33 -10.68 -9.28 -9.40
N ASN A 34 -11.73 -8.68 -9.94
CA ASN A 34 -12.67 -9.36 -10.85
C ASN A 34 -11.98 -9.76 -12.14
N GLU A 35 -11.14 -8.90 -12.68
CA GLU A 35 -10.32 -9.17 -13.85
C GLU A 35 -9.34 -10.33 -13.60
N GLN A 36 -8.63 -10.29 -12.46
CA GLN A 36 -7.69 -11.36 -12.09
C GLN A 36 -8.40 -12.70 -11.84
N LYS A 37 -9.56 -12.71 -11.21
CA LYS A 37 -10.39 -13.94 -11.04
C LYS A 37 -10.80 -14.53 -12.38
N SER A 38 -11.14 -13.69 -13.34
CA SER A 38 -11.48 -14.13 -14.70
C SER A 38 -10.29 -14.71 -15.44
N LYS A 39 -9.11 -14.09 -15.34
CA LYS A 39 -7.88 -14.52 -16.02
C LYS A 39 -7.23 -15.75 -15.37
N PHE A 40 -7.32 -15.87 -14.04
CA PHE A 40 -6.64 -16.92 -13.27
C PHE A 40 -7.59 -17.70 -12.32
N PRO A 41 -8.67 -18.32 -12.86
CA PRO A 41 -9.72 -18.90 -12.02
C PRO A 41 -9.23 -20.01 -11.10
N GLN A 42 -8.27 -20.83 -11.55
CA GLN A 42 -7.75 -21.94 -10.74
C GLN A 42 -6.95 -21.44 -9.52
N PHE A 43 -6.17 -20.39 -9.71
CA PHE A 43 -5.42 -19.78 -8.62
C PHE A 43 -6.37 -19.22 -7.55
N TYR A 44 -7.36 -18.40 -7.94
CA TYR A 44 -8.30 -17.80 -6.99
C TYR A 44 -9.22 -18.82 -6.34
N LYS A 45 -9.55 -19.92 -7.02
CA LYS A 45 -10.27 -21.04 -6.41
C LYS A 45 -9.46 -21.71 -5.29
N SER A 46 -8.14 -21.84 -5.46
CA SER A 46 -7.28 -22.41 -4.42
C SER A 46 -7.21 -21.54 -3.16
N LEU A 47 -7.40 -20.21 -3.31
CA LEU A 47 -7.44 -19.29 -2.19
C LEU A 47 -8.71 -19.42 -1.35
N GLU A 48 -9.83 -19.87 -1.93
CA GLU A 48 -11.08 -20.06 -1.20
C GLU A 48 -10.95 -21.10 -0.09
N ASN A 49 -10.24 -22.20 -0.35
CA ASN A 49 -9.97 -23.23 0.68
C ASN A 49 -9.14 -22.66 1.82
N LYS A 50 -8.12 -21.86 1.47
CA LYS A 50 -7.23 -21.23 2.46
C LYS A 50 -7.95 -20.17 3.28
N ASN A 51 -8.93 -19.49 2.68
CA ASN A 51 -9.79 -18.56 3.38
C ASN A 51 -10.63 -19.27 4.46
N GLN A 52 -11.15 -20.45 4.15
CA GLN A 52 -11.91 -21.25 5.13
C GLN A 52 -11.06 -21.63 6.35
N GLU A 53 -9.78 -22.00 6.15
CA GLU A 53 -8.87 -22.28 7.27
C GLU A 53 -8.67 -21.05 8.16
N LEU A 54 -8.56 -19.86 7.58
CA LEU A 54 -8.44 -18.60 8.32
C LEU A 54 -9.71 -18.25 9.08
N GLU A 55 -10.88 -18.47 8.48
CA GLU A 55 -12.18 -18.27 9.14
C GLU A 55 -12.29 -19.17 10.38
N ASP A 56 -11.93 -20.46 10.27
CA ASP A 56 -11.93 -21.39 11.37
C ASP A 56 -10.96 -20.99 12.50
N GLN A 57 -9.78 -20.49 12.12
CA GLN A 57 -8.80 -19.95 13.08
C GLN A 57 -9.37 -18.71 13.79
N ASN A 58 -9.99 -17.80 13.04
CA ASN A 58 -10.60 -16.59 13.60
C ASN A 58 -11.75 -16.92 14.56
N ALA A 59 -12.63 -17.86 14.20
CA ALA A 59 -13.69 -18.32 15.08
C ALA A 59 -13.16 -18.85 16.42
N LYS A 60 -12.06 -19.62 16.38
CA LYS A 60 -11.38 -20.10 17.61
C LYS A 60 -10.77 -18.97 18.43
N LEU A 61 -10.27 -17.89 17.79
CA LEU A 61 -9.75 -16.72 18.48
C LEU A 61 -10.88 -15.91 19.13
N LEU A 62 -11.95 -15.63 18.39
CA LEU A 62 -13.10 -14.87 18.87
C LEU A 62 -13.76 -15.54 20.08
N SER A 63 -13.81 -16.89 20.12
CA SER A 63 -14.34 -17.63 21.25
C SER A 63 -13.54 -17.43 22.55
N LYS A 64 -12.30 -16.96 22.46
CA LYS A 64 -11.43 -16.68 23.60
C LYS A 64 -11.47 -15.21 24.05
N ILE A 65 -12.12 -14.34 23.27
CA ILE A 65 -12.23 -12.90 23.60
C ILE A 65 -13.43 -12.71 24.52
N VAL A 66 -13.19 -12.21 25.73
CA VAL A 66 -14.25 -11.84 26.66
C VAL A 66 -14.94 -10.56 26.15
N PRO A 67 -16.27 -10.56 25.91
CA PRO A 67 -16.97 -9.35 25.50
C PRO A 67 -16.99 -8.31 26.62
N ASN A 68 -16.68 -7.07 26.30
CA ASN A 68 -16.75 -5.84 27.08
C ASN A 68 -15.45 -5.32 27.71
N GLN A 69 -14.65 -4.69 26.84
CA GLN A 69 -13.95 -3.47 27.27
C GLN A 69 -14.12 -2.42 26.18
N LYS A 70 -15.04 -1.49 26.36
CA LYS A 70 -15.02 -0.20 25.65
C LYS A 70 -13.76 0.53 26.14
N SER A 71 -12.66 0.35 25.43
CA SER A 71 -11.41 1.05 25.74
C SER A 71 -11.36 2.33 24.91
N SER A 72 -11.21 3.47 25.59
CA SER A 72 -10.75 4.73 24.99
C SER A 72 -9.24 4.69 24.70
N SER A 73 -8.60 3.54 24.84
CA SER A 73 -7.18 3.33 24.62
C SER A 73 -6.84 3.29 23.15
N LYS A 74 -5.61 3.70 22.83
CA LYS A 74 -5.01 3.56 21.51
C LYS A 74 -5.16 2.13 21.01
N LYS A 75 -5.65 1.96 19.76
CA LYS A 75 -5.78 0.66 19.11
C LYS A 75 -4.46 0.29 18.47
N ILE A 76 -3.92 -0.88 18.82
CA ILE A 76 -2.67 -1.39 18.27
C ILE A 76 -3.00 -2.41 17.18
N ILE A 77 -2.41 -2.20 16.01
CA ILE A 77 -2.48 -3.12 14.87
C ILE A 77 -1.11 -3.79 14.75
N PRO A 78 -1.00 -5.10 15.07
CA PRO A 78 0.24 -5.84 14.86
C PRO A 78 0.54 -5.94 13.36
N VAL A 79 1.80 -5.66 13.00
CA VAL A 79 2.27 -5.65 11.60
C VAL A 79 3.34 -6.71 11.41
N VAL A 80 3.29 -7.44 10.31
CA VAL A 80 4.41 -8.21 9.80
C VAL A 80 4.84 -7.66 8.45
N VAL A 81 6.14 -7.44 8.29
CA VAL A 81 6.74 -7.02 7.02
C VAL A 81 7.46 -8.20 6.39
N HIS A 82 6.93 -8.67 5.26
CA HIS A 82 7.51 -9.73 4.45
C HIS A 82 8.43 -9.08 3.40
N VAL A 83 9.73 -9.15 3.60
CA VAL A 83 10.72 -8.66 2.65
C VAL A 83 11.03 -9.77 1.66
N ILE A 84 10.43 -9.68 0.47
CA ILE A 84 10.66 -10.65 -0.62
C ILE A 84 11.81 -10.13 -1.47
N HIS A 85 12.92 -10.86 -1.52
CA HIS A 85 14.14 -10.36 -2.14
C HIS A 85 14.88 -11.46 -2.92
N ASP A 86 15.68 -11.02 -3.88
CA ASP A 86 16.66 -11.82 -4.57
C ASP A 86 18.04 -11.14 -4.50
N PHE A 87 18.44 -10.84 -3.26
CA PHE A 87 19.70 -10.19 -2.87
C PHE A 87 19.96 -8.79 -3.47
N GLY A 88 18.95 -8.15 -4.03
CA GLY A 88 19.04 -6.79 -4.57
C GLY A 88 18.72 -5.70 -3.52
N SER A 89 18.54 -4.48 -4.00
CA SER A 89 18.18 -3.31 -3.16
C SER A 89 16.81 -3.41 -2.52
N GLU A 90 15.97 -4.33 -2.97
CA GLU A 90 14.67 -4.64 -2.37
C GLU A 90 14.79 -5.37 -1.02
N ASN A 91 15.97 -5.89 -0.69
CA ASN A 91 16.25 -6.45 0.63
C ASN A 91 16.51 -5.32 1.65
N VAL A 92 15.47 -4.54 1.90
CA VAL A 92 15.52 -3.39 2.81
C VAL A 92 16.01 -3.80 4.21
N THR A 93 16.76 -2.91 4.86
CA THR A 93 17.31 -3.18 6.19
C THR A 93 16.23 -3.10 7.29
N ASP A 94 16.51 -3.68 8.44
CA ASP A 94 15.61 -3.58 9.61
C ASP A 94 15.42 -2.12 10.06
N ALA A 95 16.43 -1.28 9.91
CA ALA A 95 16.33 0.16 10.18
C ALA A 95 15.32 0.83 9.24
N GLN A 96 15.36 0.52 7.93
CA GLN A 96 14.39 1.03 6.97
C GLN A 96 12.97 0.53 7.25
N VAL A 97 12.81 -0.72 7.70
CA VAL A 97 11.50 -1.24 8.13
C VAL A 97 10.97 -0.46 9.33
N ASN A 98 11.80 -0.25 10.36
CA ASN A 98 11.39 0.52 11.54
C ASN A 98 11.03 1.96 11.19
N ASP A 99 11.80 2.61 10.31
CA ASP A 99 11.51 3.96 9.83
C ASP A 99 10.20 4.03 9.05
N ALA A 100 9.92 3.07 8.18
CA ALA A 100 8.67 3.01 7.44
C ALA A 100 7.44 2.90 8.37
N ILE A 101 7.52 2.06 9.40
CA ILE A 101 6.44 1.92 10.40
C ILE A 101 6.31 3.19 11.26
N ARG A 102 7.42 3.87 11.60
CA ARG A 102 7.39 5.16 12.28
C ARG A 102 6.68 6.22 11.42
N VAL A 103 7.07 6.37 10.15
CA VAL A 103 6.46 7.32 9.21
C VAL A 103 4.97 7.03 9.01
N LEU A 104 4.59 5.75 8.86
CA LEU A 104 3.19 5.34 8.78
C LEU A 104 2.39 5.83 10.00
N ASN A 105 2.92 5.64 11.21
CA ASN A 105 2.26 6.10 12.44
C ASN A 105 2.15 7.63 12.52
N GLU A 106 3.20 8.36 12.13
CA GLU A 106 3.21 9.82 12.10
C GLU A 106 2.15 10.35 11.12
N ASN A 107 2.09 9.78 9.91
CA ASN A 107 1.15 10.19 8.87
C ASN A 107 -0.31 9.91 9.26
N ILE A 108 -0.61 8.66 9.67
CA ILE A 108 -1.98 8.26 10.03
C ILE A 108 -2.53 9.08 11.19
N ASN A 109 -1.69 9.50 12.13
CA ASN A 109 -2.12 10.29 13.28
C ASN A 109 -1.96 11.81 13.06
N GLY A 110 -1.63 12.27 11.85
CA GLY A 110 -1.46 13.68 11.52
C GLY A 110 -0.33 14.35 12.31
N GLN A 111 0.73 13.61 12.59
CA GLN A 111 1.90 14.06 13.37
C GLN A 111 3.10 14.42 12.48
N ASP A 112 3.02 14.11 11.18
CA ASP A 112 4.04 14.52 10.21
C ASP A 112 4.11 16.06 10.14
N PRO A 113 5.27 16.68 10.43
CA PRO A 113 5.41 18.14 10.36
C PRO A 113 5.09 18.72 8.99
N GLN A 114 5.36 17.99 7.90
CA GLN A 114 5.04 18.46 6.55
C GLN A 114 3.53 18.44 6.29
N PHE A 115 2.81 17.43 6.81
CA PHE A 115 1.34 17.40 6.75
C PHE A 115 0.75 18.61 7.47
N VAL A 116 1.16 18.85 8.72
CA VAL A 116 0.67 19.97 9.52
C VAL A 116 0.91 21.32 8.81
N SER A 117 2.09 21.52 8.22
CA SER A 117 2.44 22.77 7.54
C SER A 117 1.72 22.98 6.20
N ARG A 118 1.26 21.90 5.55
CA ARG A 118 0.57 21.94 4.24
C ARG A 118 -0.95 21.91 4.36
N THR A 119 -1.49 21.53 5.52
CA THR A 119 -2.94 21.50 5.73
C THR A 119 -3.48 22.92 5.80
N PRO A 120 -4.37 23.34 4.88
CA PRO A 120 -5.00 24.66 4.97
C PRO A 120 -5.78 24.80 6.27
N ASP A 121 -5.80 26.00 6.84
CA ASP A 121 -6.45 26.29 8.13
C ASP A 121 -7.93 25.84 8.17
N VAL A 122 -8.63 25.94 7.03
CA VAL A 122 -10.03 25.54 6.90
C VAL A 122 -10.25 24.05 7.18
N PHE A 123 -9.24 23.21 6.94
CA PHE A 123 -9.29 21.76 7.20
C PHE A 123 -8.68 21.36 8.54
N ALA A 124 -7.91 22.23 9.19
CA ALA A 124 -7.19 21.90 10.42
C ALA A 124 -8.12 21.40 11.55
N ALA A 125 -9.34 21.90 11.60
CA ALA A 125 -10.34 21.53 12.62
C ALA A 125 -11.00 20.16 12.36
N VAL A 126 -10.96 19.66 11.12
CA VAL A 126 -11.62 18.40 10.69
C VAL A 126 -10.64 17.28 10.41
N VAL A 127 -9.33 17.52 10.63
CA VAL A 127 -8.30 16.49 10.47
C VAL A 127 -8.59 15.29 11.36
N GLY A 128 -8.75 14.12 10.75
CA GLY A 128 -8.97 12.86 11.45
C GLY A 128 -7.74 12.45 12.28
N LYS A 129 -7.98 12.01 13.51
CA LYS A 129 -6.95 11.44 14.39
C LYS A 129 -7.45 10.09 14.91
N PRO A 130 -7.25 9.00 14.16
CA PRO A 130 -7.90 7.71 14.47
C PRO A 130 -7.37 7.04 15.73
N ASN A 131 -6.30 7.55 16.35
CA ASN A 131 -5.64 6.99 17.53
C ASN A 131 -5.23 5.51 17.33
N LEU A 132 -4.67 5.23 16.15
CA LEU A 132 -4.12 3.93 15.79
C LEU A 132 -2.62 3.89 16.01
N GLU A 133 -2.10 2.72 16.34
CA GLU A 133 -0.67 2.44 16.35
C GLU A 133 -0.37 1.17 15.57
N PHE A 134 0.41 1.27 14.51
CA PHE A 134 0.98 0.15 13.78
C PHE A 134 2.28 -0.24 14.49
N ARG A 135 2.37 -1.50 14.90
CA ARG A 135 3.52 -2.00 15.67
C ARG A 135 4.00 -3.32 15.09
N LEU A 136 5.30 -3.43 14.83
CA LEU A 136 5.87 -4.71 14.42
C LEU A 136 5.53 -5.79 15.43
N ALA A 137 5.11 -6.95 14.93
CA ALA A 137 4.71 -8.09 15.75
C ALA A 137 5.90 -8.58 16.57
N THR A 138 5.66 -8.88 17.84
CA THR A 138 6.66 -9.47 18.74
C THR A 138 6.49 -10.98 18.94
N LYS A 139 5.40 -11.54 18.39
CA LYS A 139 5.12 -12.98 18.33
C LYS A 139 4.68 -13.37 16.93
N ASP A 140 5.17 -14.49 16.45
CA ASP A 140 4.73 -15.09 15.20
C ASP A 140 3.38 -15.84 15.38
N PRO A 141 2.74 -16.35 14.30
CA PRO A 141 1.48 -17.09 14.40
C PRO A 141 1.55 -18.35 15.30
N ASN A 142 2.74 -18.86 15.56
CA ASN A 142 2.96 -20.02 16.45
C ASN A 142 3.21 -19.60 17.91
N GLY A 143 3.27 -18.28 18.18
CA GLY A 143 3.54 -17.72 19.50
C GLY A 143 5.02 -17.54 19.84
N ASN A 144 5.95 -17.82 18.91
CA ASN A 144 7.38 -17.64 19.11
C ASN A 144 7.78 -16.16 19.03
N PRO A 145 8.83 -15.73 19.73
CA PRO A 145 9.37 -14.38 19.61
C PRO A 145 9.79 -14.06 18.17
N THR A 146 9.52 -12.84 17.72
CA THR A 146 9.90 -12.35 16.39
C THR A 146 10.17 -10.85 16.41
N SER A 147 10.89 -10.36 15.40
CA SER A 147 11.06 -8.93 15.12
C SER A 147 9.88 -8.35 14.33
N GLY A 148 8.94 -9.17 13.85
CA GLY A 148 7.90 -8.76 12.91
C GLY A 148 8.41 -8.55 11.48
N ILE A 149 9.66 -8.93 11.19
CA ILE A 149 10.28 -8.84 9.87
C ILE A 149 10.57 -10.25 9.38
N ASN A 150 9.92 -10.66 8.30
CA ASN A 150 10.07 -11.97 7.70
C ASN A 150 10.74 -11.83 6.33
N ARG A 151 11.94 -12.41 6.17
CA ARG A 151 12.72 -12.34 4.92
C ARG A 151 12.56 -13.62 4.12
N VAL A 152 12.16 -13.48 2.86
CA VAL A 152 11.96 -14.61 1.94
C VAL A 152 12.74 -14.35 0.66
N GLN A 153 13.69 -15.23 0.38
CA GLN A 153 14.39 -15.20 -0.90
C GLN A 153 13.50 -15.79 -1.99
N SER A 154 13.22 -15.01 -3.02
CA SER A 154 12.44 -15.46 -4.18
C SER A 154 12.57 -14.50 -5.35
N GLU A 155 12.71 -15.03 -6.57
CA GLU A 155 12.60 -14.27 -7.82
C GLU A 155 11.21 -13.64 -8.00
N MET A 156 10.19 -14.13 -7.30
CA MET A 156 8.84 -13.54 -7.28
C MET A 156 8.82 -12.14 -6.66
N THR A 157 9.94 -11.61 -6.19
CA THR A 157 10.10 -10.19 -5.85
C THR A 157 9.82 -9.26 -7.06
N GLN A 158 9.88 -9.75 -8.30
CA GLN A 158 9.45 -9.05 -9.51
C GLN A 158 7.98 -9.28 -9.86
N VAL A 159 7.21 -9.71 -8.94
CA VAL A 159 5.78 -10.00 -8.88
C VAL A 159 5.14 -10.38 -10.22
N PRO A 160 5.04 -11.69 -10.52
CA PRO A 160 4.36 -12.17 -11.73
C PRO A 160 2.83 -12.01 -11.62
N ASN A 161 2.14 -12.16 -12.74
CA ASN A 161 0.69 -12.31 -12.72
C ASN A 161 0.27 -13.76 -12.39
N PRO A 162 -0.78 -13.94 -11.58
CA PRO A 162 -1.51 -12.92 -10.82
C PRO A 162 -0.67 -12.36 -9.66
N ARG A 163 -0.77 -11.06 -9.39
CA ARG A 163 0.05 -10.35 -8.38
C ARG A 163 -0.02 -10.98 -6.99
N ASP A 164 -1.13 -11.58 -6.63
CA ASP A 164 -1.33 -12.18 -5.30
C ASP A 164 -0.51 -13.47 -5.09
N GLN A 165 0.16 -14.02 -6.12
CA GLN A 165 1.06 -15.17 -5.96
C GLN A 165 2.21 -14.88 -4.98
N VAL A 166 2.75 -13.66 -4.97
CA VAL A 166 3.82 -13.28 -4.06
C VAL A 166 3.38 -13.40 -2.60
N LYS A 167 2.11 -13.13 -2.31
CA LYS A 167 1.54 -13.22 -0.97
C LYS A 167 1.49 -14.65 -0.45
N ALA A 168 1.40 -15.64 -1.34
CA ALA A 168 1.41 -17.06 -0.99
C ALA A 168 2.79 -17.58 -0.52
N LEU A 169 3.88 -16.85 -0.79
CA LEU A 169 5.21 -17.21 -0.31
C LEU A 169 5.30 -17.14 1.21
N SER A 170 4.62 -16.17 1.79
CA SER A 170 4.59 -15.96 3.24
C SER A 170 3.43 -15.05 3.58
N TYR A 171 2.56 -15.50 4.45
CA TYR A 171 1.56 -14.63 5.06
C TYR A 171 1.28 -15.10 6.49
N TRP A 172 0.85 -14.17 7.33
CA TRP A 172 0.38 -14.47 8.65
C TRP A 172 -1.13 -14.20 8.72
N ASN A 173 -1.82 -14.87 9.63
CA ASN A 173 -3.27 -14.77 9.74
C ASN A 173 -3.72 -13.30 9.81
N SER A 174 -4.43 -12.82 8.78
CA SER A 174 -4.87 -11.44 8.62
C SER A 174 -5.89 -10.96 9.65
N TYR A 175 -6.51 -11.88 10.39
CA TYR A 175 -7.32 -11.52 11.56
C TYR A 175 -6.49 -11.08 12.77
N GLN A 176 -5.17 -11.28 12.73
CA GLN A 176 -4.26 -10.95 13.82
C GLN A 176 -3.19 -9.94 13.40
N TYR A 177 -2.84 -9.89 12.11
CA TYR A 177 -1.71 -9.13 11.61
C TYR A 177 -2.07 -8.39 10.33
N LEU A 178 -1.65 -7.12 10.22
CA LEU A 178 -1.51 -6.49 8.92
C LEU A 178 -0.27 -7.06 8.24
N ASN A 179 -0.44 -7.71 7.10
CA ASN A 179 0.65 -8.20 6.27
C ASN A 179 1.09 -7.10 5.28
N ILE A 180 2.39 -6.81 5.23
CA ILE A 180 2.98 -5.89 4.26
C ILE A 180 4.06 -6.65 3.48
N TRP A 181 3.89 -6.80 2.16
CA TRP A 181 4.89 -7.41 1.29
C TRP A 181 5.70 -6.32 0.60
N VAL A 182 7.01 -6.29 0.89
CA VAL A 182 7.98 -5.42 0.24
C VAL A 182 8.64 -6.19 -0.88
N VAL A 183 8.56 -5.66 -2.10
CA VAL A 183 8.98 -6.32 -3.34
C VAL A 183 9.83 -5.39 -4.22
N LYS A 184 10.53 -5.94 -5.21
CA LYS A 184 11.36 -5.17 -6.14
C LYS A 184 10.53 -4.37 -7.13
N SER A 185 9.50 -4.99 -7.71
CA SER A 185 8.66 -4.34 -8.71
C SER A 185 7.25 -4.94 -8.76
N LEU A 186 6.30 -4.12 -9.17
CA LEU A 186 4.88 -4.45 -9.38
C LEU A 186 4.52 -4.05 -10.82
N PRO A 187 4.89 -4.86 -11.85
CA PRO A 187 4.65 -4.50 -13.24
C PRO A 187 3.16 -4.46 -13.57
N THR A 188 2.78 -3.57 -14.47
CA THR A 188 1.45 -3.54 -15.08
C THR A 188 1.49 -4.21 -16.46
N GLU A 189 0.33 -4.65 -16.96
CA GLU A 189 0.23 -5.26 -18.29
C GLU A 189 0.64 -4.29 -19.42
N ASN A 190 0.49 -2.99 -19.19
CA ASN A 190 0.84 -1.93 -20.14
C ASN A 190 2.32 -1.48 -20.02
N GLY A 191 3.15 -2.22 -19.29
CA GLY A 191 4.58 -1.91 -19.11
C GLY A 191 4.87 -0.81 -18.09
N GLY A 192 3.87 -0.34 -17.35
CA GLY A 192 4.04 0.56 -16.20
C GLY A 192 4.50 -0.19 -14.94
N VAL A 193 4.71 0.56 -13.86
CA VAL A 193 5.05 0.02 -12.54
C VAL A 193 4.13 0.66 -11.51
N LEU A 194 3.45 -0.17 -10.71
CA LEU A 194 2.72 0.30 -9.54
C LEU A 194 3.70 0.60 -8.42
N LEU A 195 3.38 1.58 -7.59
CA LEU A 195 4.14 1.87 -6.38
C LEU A 195 3.72 0.96 -5.22
N GLY A 196 2.43 0.59 -5.18
CA GLY A 196 1.84 -0.31 -4.22
C GLY A 196 0.43 -0.70 -4.60
N TYR A 197 -0.15 -1.60 -3.83
CA TYR A 197 -1.59 -1.86 -3.81
C TYR A 197 -1.99 -2.48 -2.47
N ALA A 198 -3.24 -2.26 -2.08
CA ALA A 198 -3.85 -2.87 -0.91
C ALA A 198 -5.11 -3.66 -1.29
N GLN A 199 -5.47 -4.61 -0.47
CA GLN A 199 -6.79 -5.21 -0.51
C GLN A 199 -7.75 -4.37 0.33
N PHE A 200 -8.83 -3.90 -0.28
CA PHE A 200 -9.92 -3.26 0.47
C PHE A 200 -10.60 -4.25 1.42
N PRO A 201 -11.21 -3.79 2.52
CA PRO A 201 -12.07 -4.63 3.35
C PRO A 201 -13.11 -5.33 2.49
N PHE A 202 -13.26 -6.65 2.67
CA PHE A 202 -14.15 -7.51 1.86
C PHE A 202 -13.83 -7.56 0.35
N GLY A 203 -12.67 -7.02 -0.07
CA GLY A 203 -12.23 -6.98 -1.47
C GLY A 203 -11.60 -8.28 -1.99
N GLY A 204 -11.45 -9.29 -1.15
CA GLY A 204 -10.81 -10.55 -1.52
C GLY A 204 -10.78 -11.57 -0.41
N SER A 205 -9.99 -12.64 -0.61
CA SER A 205 -9.74 -13.65 0.42
C SER A 205 -8.87 -13.09 1.54
N MET A 206 -9.10 -13.53 2.78
CA MET A 206 -8.21 -13.19 3.91
C MET A 206 -6.78 -13.72 3.72
N SER A 207 -6.58 -14.72 2.88
CA SER A 207 -5.24 -15.22 2.56
C SER A 207 -4.42 -14.28 1.65
N THR A 208 -5.02 -13.24 1.10
CA THR A 208 -4.37 -12.21 0.29
C THR A 208 -4.50 -10.81 0.90
N ASP A 209 -5.11 -10.72 2.10
CA ASP A 209 -5.33 -9.45 2.77
C ASP A 209 -4.02 -8.80 3.22
N GLY A 210 -3.93 -7.50 2.97
CA GLY A 210 -2.78 -6.67 3.31
C GLY A 210 -2.34 -5.76 2.17
N VAL A 211 -1.10 -5.30 2.27
CA VAL A 211 -0.47 -4.31 1.37
C VAL A 211 0.74 -4.91 0.67
N ALA A 212 0.87 -4.69 -0.64
CA ALA A 212 2.12 -4.92 -1.37
C ALA A 212 2.68 -3.58 -1.85
N ILE A 213 3.99 -3.37 -1.70
CA ILE A 213 4.65 -2.08 -1.99
C ILE A 213 6.07 -2.32 -2.52
N ILE A 214 6.51 -1.49 -3.47
CA ILE A 214 7.89 -1.59 -3.96
C ILE A 214 8.88 -1.01 -2.94
N ALA A 215 10.04 -1.63 -2.85
CA ALA A 215 11.03 -1.38 -1.80
C ALA A 215 11.52 0.07 -1.75
N ASN A 216 11.70 0.73 -2.89
CA ASN A 216 12.14 2.13 -2.93
C ASN A 216 11.10 3.10 -2.35
N GLN A 217 9.80 2.78 -2.47
CA GLN A 217 8.74 3.57 -1.85
C GLN A 217 8.61 3.24 -0.36
N PHE A 218 8.73 1.97 -0.01
CA PHE A 218 8.67 1.52 1.39
C PHE A 218 9.83 2.09 2.22
N ALA A 219 11.05 2.09 1.69
CA ALA A 219 12.23 2.56 2.39
C ALA A 219 12.40 4.10 2.38
N SER A 220 11.58 4.82 1.64
CA SER A 220 11.65 6.29 1.54
C SER A 220 10.85 6.95 2.65
N THR A 221 11.50 7.70 3.51
CA THR A 221 10.85 8.47 4.60
C THR A 221 10.05 9.66 4.10
N SER A 222 10.21 10.06 2.82
CA SER A 222 9.44 11.12 2.17
C SER A 222 8.27 10.59 1.33
N SER A 223 8.15 9.27 1.17
CA SER A 223 7.05 8.66 0.44
C SER A 223 5.82 8.50 1.33
N SER A 224 4.65 8.85 0.81
CA SER A 224 3.36 8.58 1.43
C SER A 224 2.70 7.29 0.91
N THR A 225 3.36 6.54 0.03
CA THR A 225 2.76 5.36 -0.62
C THR A 225 2.27 4.33 0.38
N LEU A 226 3.09 3.98 1.40
CA LEU A 226 2.64 3.03 2.43
C LEU A 226 1.39 3.52 3.17
N THR A 227 1.37 4.80 3.54
CA THR A 227 0.21 5.41 4.22
C THR A 227 -1.03 5.40 3.34
N HIS A 228 -0.87 5.67 2.04
CA HIS A 228 -1.94 5.63 1.05
C HIS A 228 -2.53 4.21 0.94
N GLU A 229 -1.69 3.19 0.76
CA GLU A 229 -2.15 1.81 0.64
C GLU A 229 -2.78 1.29 1.95
N VAL A 230 -2.23 1.67 3.11
CA VAL A 230 -2.86 1.36 4.41
C VAL A 230 -4.21 2.08 4.55
N GLY A 231 -4.37 3.27 3.99
CA GLY A 231 -5.67 3.94 3.89
C GLY A 231 -6.70 3.09 3.15
N HIS A 232 -6.34 2.52 2.00
CA HIS A 232 -7.19 1.59 1.25
C HIS A 232 -7.49 0.30 2.04
N TRP A 233 -6.50 -0.26 2.71
CA TRP A 233 -6.70 -1.41 3.59
C TRP A 233 -7.67 -1.12 4.74
N LEU A 234 -7.71 0.13 5.23
CA LEU A 234 -8.70 0.61 6.21
C LEU A 234 -10.06 0.97 5.59
N GLY A 235 -10.20 0.91 4.27
CA GLY A 235 -11.45 1.16 3.55
C GLY A 235 -11.60 2.56 2.95
N LEU A 236 -10.59 3.42 3.05
CA LEU A 236 -10.62 4.74 2.42
C LEU A 236 -10.47 4.62 0.91
N ARG A 237 -11.34 5.32 0.17
CA ARG A 237 -11.29 5.43 -1.29
C ARG A 237 -10.49 6.66 -1.71
N HIS A 238 -10.15 6.75 -2.99
CA HIS A 238 -9.66 8.00 -3.56
C HIS A 238 -10.75 9.07 -3.48
N THR A 239 -10.37 10.30 -3.16
CA THR A 239 -11.33 11.42 -3.00
C THR A 239 -12.13 11.70 -4.26
N TRP A 240 -11.63 11.35 -5.45
CA TRP A 240 -12.34 11.45 -6.73
C TRP A 240 -13.19 10.22 -7.07
N GLY A 241 -13.30 9.23 -6.19
CA GLY A 241 -14.15 8.04 -6.35
C GLY A 241 -13.86 7.17 -7.58
N ASP A 242 -12.65 7.28 -8.15
CA ASP A 242 -12.18 6.56 -9.36
C ASP A 242 -13.07 6.79 -10.61
N ALA A 243 -13.80 7.91 -10.69
CA ALA A 243 -14.67 8.27 -11.79
C ALA A 243 -14.76 9.79 -11.94
N VAL A 244 -15.17 10.25 -13.13
CA VAL A 244 -15.55 11.67 -13.36
C VAL A 244 -16.81 11.96 -12.53
N CYS A 245 -16.77 12.98 -11.69
CA CYS A 245 -17.80 13.28 -10.67
C CYS A 245 -18.00 12.10 -9.70
N GLY A 246 -16.93 11.40 -9.37
CA GLY A 246 -16.96 10.28 -8.44
C GLY A 246 -17.17 10.71 -6.99
N ASP A 247 -17.50 9.73 -6.16
CA ASP A 247 -17.79 9.91 -4.73
C ASP A 247 -16.98 8.86 -3.93
N ASP A 248 -16.21 9.32 -2.96
CA ASP A 248 -15.45 8.44 -2.07
C ASP A 248 -16.28 7.87 -0.91
N GLN A 249 -17.57 8.23 -0.85
CA GLN A 249 -18.55 7.84 0.17
C GLN A 249 -18.23 8.40 1.57
N VAL A 250 -17.52 9.52 1.63
CA VAL A 250 -17.25 10.25 2.88
C VAL A 250 -17.93 11.63 2.78
N ALA A 251 -18.81 11.93 3.73
CA ALA A 251 -19.73 13.05 3.63
C ALA A 251 -19.06 14.45 3.64
N ASP A 252 -17.81 14.56 4.04
CA ASP A 252 -17.04 15.79 4.08
C ASP A 252 -16.25 16.07 2.79
N THR A 253 -16.20 15.10 1.87
CA THR A 253 -15.58 15.23 0.54
C THR A 253 -16.68 15.44 -0.51
N PRO A 254 -16.72 16.59 -1.21
CA PRO A 254 -17.67 16.77 -2.30
C PRO A 254 -17.28 15.90 -3.51
N PRO A 255 -18.25 15.45 -4.34
CA PRO A 255 -17.96 14.77 -5.60
C PRO A 255 -17.02 15.60 -6.50
N GLN A 256 -16.00 14.95 -7.10
CA GLN A 256 -14.93 15.60 -7.87
C GLN A 256 -14.91 15.12 -9.32
#